data_57561c4795634287918cd757f917fe35
#
_entry.id   57561c4795634287918cd757f917fe35
#
_cell.length_a   1.000
_cell.length_b   1.000
_cell.length_c   1.000
_cell.angle_alpha   90.00
_cell.angle_beta   90.00
_cell.angle_gamma   90.00
#
_symmetry.space_group_name_H-M   'P 1'
#
loop_
_entity.id
_entity.type
_entity.pdbx_description
1 polymer ?
#
loop_
_entity_poly.entity_id
_entity_poly.type
_entity_poly.pdbx_seq_one_letter_code
_entity_poly.pdbx_strand_id
1 'polypeptide(L)'
;MNYNEKYQKWVSKEDLDPTLKAELLSMDETAKEDAFYTDVEFGTAGMRGILGAGTNRLNIYVIQKANVGFAKYIASLPEGKERGVAIGYDNRHMSYKFAIESAKVLATYGIKSYIFESLRPTPELSFAVRYLKCAGGIMITASHNPKEHNGYKVYDDTGCQLLPEAADQVVQYVNEVEDELNIKVFSDEEAYPYMTWIGEEVDEAYYKEVMAIEVNPGMDKSDFKIVFSPQHGTSNIAVRTCLTRLGYDLVPVLAQCAPDPDFSNTKSPNPEVPASYELAIKKAKEVDADVVVITDPDGDRLGVVAKHNGEYVLMSGNQ
;
A
#
# COMPACT_ATOMS: atom_id res chain seq x y z
N MET A 1 -4.91 -29.57 -9.18
CA MET A 1 -6.03 -29.16 -10.09
C MET A 1 -5.42 -28.42 -11.27
N ASN A 2 -5.89 -28.70 -12.49
CA ASN A 2 -5.57 -27.89 -13.66
C ASN A 2 -6.37 -26.58 -13.63
N TYR A 3 -6.07 -25.63 -14.53
CA TYR A 3 -6.72 -24.32 -14.54
C TYR A 3 -8.24 -24.38 -14.69
N ASN A 4 -8.73 -25.32 -15.50
CA ASN A 4 -10.17 -25.48 -15.74
C ASN A 4 -10.91 -26.05 -14.51
N GLU A 5 -10.30 -26.99 -13.79
CA GLU A 5 -10.85 -27.48 -12.52
C GLU A 5 -10.94 -26.38 -11.47
N LYS A 6 -9.89 -25.52 -11.35
CA LYS A 6 -9.91 -24.34 -10.47
C LYS A 6 -11.02 -23.37 -10.88
N TYR A 7 -11.13 -23.06 -12.19
CA TYR A 7 -12.19 -22.19 -12.70
C TYR A 7 -13.59 -22.74 -12.38
N GLN A 8 -13.85 -24.02 -12.61
CA GLN A 8 -15.14 -24.64 -12.31
C GLN A 8 -15.46 -24.61 -10.81
N LYS A 9 -14.46 -24.84 -9.95
CA LYS A 9 -14.60 -24.70 -8.49
C LYS A 9 -15.09 -23.30 -8.12
N TRP A 10 -14.48 -22.25 -8.69
CA TRP A 10 -14.84 -20.87 -8.42
C TRP A 10 -16.23 -20.49 -8.92
N VAL A 11 -16.56 -20.86 -10.16
CA VAL A 11 -17.88 -20.56 -10.75
C VAL A 11 -19.01 -21.26 -10.00
N SER A 12 -18.77 -22.48 -9.50
CA SER A 12 -19.78 -23.27 -8.78
C SER A 12 -20.04 -22.81 -7.36
N LYS A 13 -19.19 -21.91 -6.79
CA LYS A 13 -19.42 -21.37 -5.47
C LYS A 13 -20.67 -20.47 -5.47
N GLU A 14 -21.68 -20.84 -4.66
CA GLU A 14 -22.98 -20.15 -4.64
C GLU A 14 -22.89 -18.70 -4.16
N ASP A 15 -22.13 -18.50 -3.09
CA ASP A 15 -21.92 -17.20 -2.40
C ASP A 15 -20.64 -16.48 -2.83
N LEU A 16 -20.11 -16.75 -4.05
CA LEU A 16 -18.99 -16.02 -4.60
C LEU A 16 -19.35 -14.53 -4.76
N ASP A 17 -18.38 -13.64 -4.49
CA ASP A 17 -18.56 -12.20 -4.71
C ASP A 17 -19.19 -11.95 -6.09
N PRO A 18 -20.33 -11.24 -6.18
CA PRO A 18 -21.07 -11.10 -7.44
C PRO A 18 -20.27 -10.46 -8.58
N THR A 19 -19.36 -9.53 -8.25
CA THR A 19 -18.51 -8.87 -9.24
C THR A 19 -17.52 -9.87 -9.84
N LEU A 20 -16.84 -10.66 -8.99
CA LEU A 20 -15.91 -11.69 -9.41
C LEU A 20 -16.65 -12.80 -10.21
N LYS A 21 -17.88 -13.15 -9.81
CA LYS A 21 -18.69 -14.14 -10.54
C LYS A 21 -19.06 -13.65 -11.94
N ALA A 22 -19.45 -12.40 -12.07
CA ALA A 22 -19.75 -11.78 -13.36
C ALA A 22 -18.51 -11.74 -14.27
N GLU A 23 -17.34 -11.41 -13.72
CA GLU A 23 -16.07 -11.44 -14.43
C GLU A 23 -15.74 -12.85 -14.93
N LEU A 24 -15.80 -13.87 -14.07
CA LEU A 24 -15.55 -15.26 -14.46
C LEU A 24 -16.44 -15.72 -15.62
N LEU A 25 -17.73 -15.40 -15.58
CA LEU A 25 -18.67 -15.79 -16.62
C LEU A 25 -18.42 -15.11 -17.97
N SER A 26 -17.68 -13.98 -17.97
CA SER A 26 -17.31 -13.25 -19.19
C SER A 26 -15.98 -13.69 -19.80
N MET A 27 -15.19 -14.52 -19.11
CA MET A 27 -13.85 -14.96 -19.56
C MET A 27 -13.92 -15.88 -20.76
N ASP A 28 -13.09 -15.61 -21.76
CA ASP A 28 -12.74 -16.59 -22.79
C ASP A 28 -11.71 -17.61 -22.27
N GLU A 29 -11.36 -18.62 -23.08
CA GLU A 29 -10.44 -19.70 -22.64
C GLU A 29 -9.04 -19.17 -22.29
N THR A 30 -8.53 -18.17 -23.01
CA THR A 30 -7.23 -17.55 -22.72
C THR A 30 -7.24 -16.81 -21.38
N ALA A 31 -8.29 -16.05 -21.11
CA ALA A 31 -8.47 -15.34 -19.84
C ALA A 31 -8.64 -16.30 -18.66
N LYS A 32 -9.37 -17.43 -18.85
CA LYS A 32 -9.49 -18.46 -17.82
C LYS A 32 -8.14 -19.11 -17.50
N GLU A 33 -7.39 -19.50 -18.53
CA GLU A 33 -6.05 -20.07 -18.33
C GLU A 33 -5.16 -19.08 -17.58
N ASP A 34 -5.07 -17.83 -18.02
CA ASP A 34 -4.25 -16.80 -17.38
C ASP A 34 -4.66 -16.51 -15.93
N ALA A 35 -5.96 -16.56 -15.62
CA ALA A 35 -6.46 -16.32 -14.26
C ALA A 35 -6.22 -17.50 -13.30
N PHE A 36 -6.00 -18.74 -13.81
CA PHE A 36 -5.99 -19.96 -12.99
C PHE A 36 -4.79 -20.89 -13.20
N TYR A 37 -3.87 -20.62 -14.16
CA TYR A 37 -2.75 -21.54 -14.44
C TYR A 37 -1.80 -21.69 -13.24
N THR A 38 -1.72 -20.66 -12.41
CA THR A 38 -0.93 -20.63 -11.15
C THR A 38 -1.71 -19.95 -10.04
N ASP A 39 -1.12 -19.87 -8.86
CA ASP A 39 -1.57 -19.02 -7.76
C ASP A 39 -0.63 -17.81 -7.67
N VAL A 40 -1.13 -16.67 -7.20
CA VAL A 40 -0.26 -15.52 -6.89
C VAL A 40 0.75 -15.94 -5.83
N GLU A 41 2.02 -15.78 -6.14
CA GLU A 41 3.09 -16.09 -5.20
C GLU A 41 3.12 -15.10 -4.04
N PHE A 42 3.24 -15.64 -2.82
CA PHE A 42 3.61 -14.87 -1.65
C PHE A 42 5.13 -14.99 -1.49
N GLY A 43 5.85 -13.92 -1.86
CA GLY A 43 7.31 -13.84 -1.73
C GLY A 43 7.75 -13.12 -0.45
N THR A 44 9.06 -12.92 -0.28
CA THR A 44 9.65 -12.20 0.87
C THR A 44 9.11 -10.77 1.04
N ALA A 45 8.71 -10.13 -0.04
CA ALA A 45 8.12 -8.78 -0.03
C ALA A 45 6.59 -8.78 0.04
N GLY A 46 5.93 -9.93 0.24
CA GLY A 46 4.47 -10.08 0.17
C GLY A 46 4.00 -10.52 -1.22
N MET A 47 2.80 -10.07 -1.63
CA MET A 47 2.18 -10.39 -2.93
C MET A 47 1.98 -9.13 -3.77
N ARG A 48 2.01 -9.30 -5.08
CA ARG A 48 1.62 -8.26 -6.03
C ARG A 48 1.01 -8.89 -7.28
N GLY A 49 -0.10 -8.35 -7.77
CA GLY A 49 -0.79 -8.91 -8.93
C GLY A 49 -1.88 -8.01 -9.48
N ILE A 50 -2.44 -8.41 -10.62
CA ILE A 50 -3.60 -7.76 -11.23
C ILE A 50 -4.84 -8.07 -10.39
N LEU A 51 -5.70 -7.06 -10.19
CA LEU A 51 -7.02 -7.23 -9.58
C LEU A 51 -7.94 -8.06 -10.47
N GLY A 52 -8.72 -8.96 -9.90
CA GLY A 52 -9.70 -9.73 -10.66
C GLY A 52 -10.01 -11.11 -10.08
N ALA A 53 -10.81 -11.85 -10.78
CA ALA A 53 -11.23 -13.19 -10.42
C ALA A 53 -10.17 -14.24 -10.80
N GLY A 54 -9.89 -15.18 -9.89
CA GLY A 54 -8.94 -16.27 -10.10
C GLY A 54 -7.85 -16.36 -9.06
N THR A 55 -7.13 -17.47 -9.05
CA THR A 55 -6.03 -17.73 -8.11
C THR A 55 -4.74 -16.99 -8.47
N ASN A 56 -4.58 -16.62 -9.77
CA ASN A 56 -3.49 -15.79 -10.28
C ASN A 56 -3.87 -14.29 -10.34
N ARG A 57 -4.82 -13.87 -9.53
CA ARG A 57 -5.30 -12.49 -9.41
C ARG A 57 -5.40 -12.10 -7.94
N LEU A 58 -5.34 -10.78 -7.67
CA LEU A 58 -5.65 -10.28 -6.34
C LEU A 58 -7.14 -10.01 -6.19
N ASN A 59 -7.72 -10.64 -5.20
CA ASN A 59 -9.11 -10.53 -4.79
C ASN A 59 -9.26 -10.87 -3.30
N ILE A 60 -10.46 -10.75 -2.77
CA ILE A 60 -10.72 -10.97 -1.35
C ILE A 60 -10.31 -12.38 -0.87
N TYR A 61 -10.50 -13.41 -1.69
CA TYR A 61 -10.20 -14.81 -1.31
C TYR A 61 -8.68 -15.04 -1.22
N VAL A 62 -7.92 -14.50 -2.19
CA VAL A 62 -6.45 -14.56 -2.18
C VAL A 62 -5.87 -13.75 -1.02
N ILE A 63 -6.44 -12.57 -0.72
CA ILE A 63 -6.07 -11.77 0.44
C ILE A 63 -6.40 -12.49 1.75
N GLN A 64 -7.57 -13.11 1.86
CA GLN A 64 -7.93 -13.93 3.03
C GLN A 64 -6.95 -15.08 3.24
N LYS A 65 -6.58 -15.80 2.17
CA LYS A 65 -5.59 -16.88 2.21
C LYS A 65 -4.24 -16.40 2.74
N ALA A 66 -3.75 -15.29 2.22
CA ALA A 66 -2.50 -14.68 2.68
C ALA A 66 -2.56 -14.26 4.16
N ASN A 67 -3.68 -13.65 4.56
CA ASN A 67 -3.88 -13.25 5.94
C ASN A 67 -3.97 -14.42 6.92
N VAL A 68 -4.50 -15.58 6.51
CA VAL A 68 -4.47 -16.80 7.34
C VAL A 68 -3.01 -17.17 7.66
N GLY A 69 -2.12 -17.15 6.65
CA GLY A 69 -0.71 -17.42 6.85
C GLY A 69 -0.05 -16.41 7.80
N PHE A 70 -0.28 -15.12 7.56
CA PHE A 70 0.28 -14.08 8.41
C PHE A 70 -0.32 -14.10 9.83
N ALA A 71 -1.62 -14.36 9.99
CA ALA A 71 -2.25 -14.50 11.30
C ALA A 71 -1.67 -15.65 12.13
N LYS A 72 -1.41 -16.81 11.50
CA LYS A 72 -0.74 -17.94 12.17
C LYS A 72 0.67 -17.57 12.61
N TYR A 73 1.42 -16.87 11.75
CA TYR A 73 2.75 -16.36 12.08
C TYR A 73 2.70 -15.41 13.28
N ILE A 74 1.86 -14.37 13.25
CA ILE A 74 1.69 -13.42 14.37
C ILE A 74 1.27 -14.15 15.67
N ALA A 75 0.33 -15.10 15.58
CA ALA A 75 -0.11 -15.86 16.74
C ALA A 75 0.98 -16.76 17.34
N SER A 76 2.03 -17.09 16.58
CA SER A 76 3.19 -17.86 17.07
C SER A 76 4.23 -17.00 17.80
N LEU A 77 4.16 -15.67 17.65
CA LEU A 77 5.09 -14.74 18.30
C LEU A 77 4.70 -14.48 19.76
N PRO A 78 5.65 -14.16 20.66
CA PRO A 78 5.36 -13.76 22.02
C PRO A 78 4.40 -12.57 22.05
N GLU A 79 3.28 -12.71 22.79
CA GLU A 79 2.23 -11.69 22.91
C GLU A 79 1.69 -11.15 21.56
N GLY A 80 1.88 -11.92 20.47
CA GLY A 80 1.56 -11.44 19.12
C GLY A 80 0.11 -11.04 18.94
N LYS A 81 -0.83 -11.75 19.58
CA LYS A 81 -2.25 -11.45 19.50
C LYS A 81 -2.63 -10.14 20.22
N GLU A 82 -2.05 -9.90 21.38
CA GLU A 82 -2.28 -8.72 22.22
C GLU A 82 -1.61 -7.48 21.65
N ARG A 83 -0.38 -7.64 21.16
CA ARG A 83 0.37 -6.57 20.47
C ARG A 83 -0.31 -6.17 19.18
N GLY A 84 -0.89 -7.13 18.48
CA GLY A 84 -1.68 -6.89 17.28
C GLY A 84 -0.85 -6.48 16.05
N VAL A 85 -1.55 -6.01 15.02
CA VAL A 85 -1.00 -5.68 13.70
C VAL A 85 -1.46 -4.29 13.26
N ALA A 86 -0.54 -3.43 12.84
CA ALA A 86 -0.86 -2.16 12.20
C ALA A 86 -1.22 -2.39 10.72
N ILE A 87 -2.26 -1.70 10.22
CA ILE A 87 -2.73 -1.87 8.83
C ILE A 87 -2.83 -0.50 8.15
N GLY A 88 -2.05 -0.33 7.08
CA GLY A 88 -2.11 0.81 6.19
C GLY A 88 -2.53 0.41 4.77
N TYR A 89 -2.96 1.38 3.99
CA TYR A 89 -3.38 1.18 2.61
C TYR A 89 -3.20 2.45 1.78
N ASP A 90 -3.06 2.26 0.46
CA ASP A 90 -2.94 3.35 -0.50
C ASP A 90 -4.28 3.72 -1.16
N ASN A 91 -4.23 4.55 -2.22
CA ASN A 91 -5.40 5.05 -2.94
C ASN A 91 -5.94 4.09 -4.01
N ARG A 92 -5.37 2.91 -4.20
CA ARG A 92 -5.74 2.00 -5.29
C ARG A 92 -7.12 1.39 -5.10
N HIS A 93 -7.70 0.96 -6.22
CA HIS A 93 -8.90 0.13 -6.20
C HIS A 93 -8.72 -1.05 -5.24
N MET A 94 -9.73 -1.34 -4.43
CA MET A 94 -9.77 -2.41 -3.45
C MET A 94 -8.87 -2.26 -2.22
N SER A 95 -7.96 -1.26 -2.13
CA SER A 95 -7.01 -1.16 -1.02
C SER A 95 -7.70 -1.09 0.35
N TYR A 96 -8.69 -0.24 0.52
CA TYR A 96 -9.48 -0.15 1.75
C TYR A 96 -10.22 -1.48 2.05
N LYS A 97 -10.87 -2.09 1.05
CA LYS A 97 -11.59 -3.36 1.23
C LYS A 97 -10.64 -4.47 1.66
N PHE A 98 -9.46 -4.56 1.08
CA PHE A 98 -8.44 -5.54 1.46
C PHE A 98 -7.88 -5.29 2.86
N ALA A 99 -7.74 -4.02 3.28
CA ALA A 99 -7.33 -3.68 4.64
C ALA A 99 -8.36 -4.17 5.68
N ILE A 100 -9.66 -3.95 5.43
CA ILE A 100 -10.74 -4.42 6.31
C ILE A 100 -10.83 -5.95 6.31
N GLU A 101 -10.74 -6.61 5.15
CA GLU A 101 -10.72 -8.07 5.08
C GLU A 101 -9.52 -8.66 5.85
N SER A 102 -8.36 -7.99 5.79
CA SER A 102 -7.18 -8.38 6.56
C SER A 102 -7.46 -8.32 8.06
N ALA A 103 -8.06 -7.22 8.53
CA ALA A 103 -8.41 -7.07 9.93
C ALA A 103 -9.44 -8.12 10.39
N LYS A 104 -10.42 -8.49 9.55
CA LYS A 104 -11.42 -9.54 9.84
C LYS A 104 -10.79 -10.91 9.97
N VAL A 105 -9.85 -11.27 9.11
CA VAL A 105 -9.11 -12.53 9.24
C VAL A 105 -8.28 -12.52 10.51
N LEU A 106 -7.53 -11.45 10.81
CA LEU A 106 -6.77 -11.32 12.07
C LEU A 106 -7.67 -11.49 13.29
N ALA A 107 -8.83 -10.84 13.31
CA ALA A 107 -9.83 -10.97 14.38
C ALA A 107 -10.30 -12.42 14.59
N THR A 108 -10.48 -13.19 13.51
CA THR A 108 -10.85 -14.61 13.57
C THR A 108 -9.81 -15.46 14.32
N TYR A 109 -8.55 -15.01 14.31
CA TYR A 109 -7.45 -15.62 15.09
C TYR A 109 -7.26 -14.97 16.48
N GLY A 110 -8.14 -14.04 16.88
CA GLY A 110 -8.07 -13.33 18.14
C GLY A 110 -6.95 -12.29 18.20
N ILE A 111 -6.51 -11.79 17.04
CA ILE A 111 -5.42 -10.80 16.91
C ILE A 111 -6.04 -9.41 16.79
N LYS A 112 -5.55 -8.46 17.58
CA LYS A 112 -5.92 -7.05 17.49
C LYS A 112 -5.36 -6.42 16.21
N SER A 113 -6.07 -5.44 15.65
CA SER A 113 -5.59 -4.65 14.52
C SER A 113 -5.75 -3.16 14.80
N TYR A 114 -4.75 -2.38 14.31
CA TYR A 114 -4.71 -0.93 14.36
C TYR A 114 -4.75 -0.41 12.94
N ILE A 115 -5.91 0.09 12.50
CA ILE A 115 -6.20 0.39 11.10
C ILE A 115 -6.18 1.90 10.92
N PHE A 116 -5.40 2.41 10.00
CA PHE A 116 -5.47 3.83 9.66
C PHE A 116 -6.86 4.19 9.11
N GLU A 117 -7.44 5.29 9.61
CA GLU A 117 -8.78 5.76 9.22
C GLU A 117 -8.88 6.23 7.77
N SER A 118 -7.73 6.58 7.16
CA SER A 118 -7.60 6.89 5.76
C SER A 118 -6.23 6.47 5.24
N LEU A 119 -6.01 6.59 3.94
CA LEU A 119 -4.73 6.18 3.34
C LEU A 119 -3.53 6.88 4.00
N ARG A 120 -2.44 6.13 4.24
CA ARG A 120 -1.17 6.61 4.81
C ARG A 120 0.01 6.02 4.03
N PRO A 121 1.14 6.74 3.98
CA PRO A 121 2.33 6.24 3.27
C PRO A 121 2.98 5.05 3.98
N THR A 122 3.62 4.20 3.20
CA THR A 122 4.36 3.02 3.68
C THR A 122 5.34 3.33 4.82
N PRO A 123 6.14 4.42 4.78
CA PRO A 123 7.02 4.74 5.92
C PRO A 123 6.27 5.10 7.20
N GLU A 124 5.06 5.64 7.11
CA GLU A 124 4.24 5.93 8.28
C GLU A 124 3.66 4.64 8.89
N LEU A 125 3.30 3.65 8.08
CA LEU A 125 2.96 2.31 8.59
C LEU A 125 4.16 1.69 9.34
N SER A 126 5.35 1.73 8.76
CA SER A 126 6.58 1.26 9.41
C SER A 126 6.81 1.95 10.77
N PHE A 127 6.58 3.25 10.84
CA PHE A 127 6.62 3.99 12.10
C PHE A 127 5.53 3.53 13.08
N ALA A 128 4.29 3.40 12.63
CA ALA A 128 3.16 2.99 13.46
C ALA A 128 3.38 1.63 14.13
N VAL A 129 3.94 0.65 13.41
CA VAL A 129 4.31 -0.66 13.98
C VAL A 129 5.18 -0.51 15.22
N ARG A 130 6.21 0.33 15.16
CA ARG A 130 7.14 0.57 16.28
C ARG A 130 6.51 1.44 17.37
N TYR A 131 5.83 2.51 16.99
CA TYR A 131 5.20 3.45 17.92
C TYR A 131 4.14 2.77 18.79
N LEU A 132 3.28 1.95 18.18
CA LEU A 132 2.23 1.18 18.86
C LEU A 132 2.75 -0.15 19.44
N LYS A 133 4.02 -0.51 19.22
CA LYS A 133 4.65 -1.78 19.62
C LYS A 133 3.90 -3.01 19.08
N CYS A 134 3.38 -2.91 17.87
CA CYS A 134 2.70 -4.00 17.19
C CYS A 134 3.62 -5.20 16.99
N ALA A 135 3.06 -6.40 16.85
CA ALA A 135 3.80 -7.62 16.50
C ALA A 135 4.16 -7.68 15.01
N GLY A 136 3.53 -6.83 14.20
CA GLY A 136 3.80 -6.72 12.77
C GLY A 136 2.91 -5.67 12.10
N GLY A 137 3.03 -5.57 10.78
CA GLY A 137 2.25 -4.64 9.97
C GLY A 137 1.82 -5.21 8.64
N ILE A 138 0.77 -4.63 8.06
CA ILE A 138 0.27 -4.91 6.71
C ILE A 138 0.17 -3.60 5.95
N MET A 139 0.70 -3.55 4.73
CA MET A 139 0.48 -2.44 3.80
C MET A 139 -0.16 -2.95 2.52
N ILE A 140 -1.35 -2.44 2.22
CA ILE A 140 -2.07 -2.77 0.99
C ILE A 140 -1.69 -1.75 -0.08
N THR A 141 -0.82 -2.17 -1.00
CA THR A 141 -0.29 -1.31 -2.06
C THR A 141 0.39 -2.12 -3.15
N ALA A 142 0.38 -1.62 -4.37
CA ALA A 142 1.26 -2.07 -5.45
C ALA A 142 2.31 -1.02 -5.82
N SER A 143 2.62 -0.08 -4.91
CA SER A 143 3.62 0.99 -5.13
C SER A 143 3.32 1.77 -6.43
N HIS A 144 4.22 1.78 -7.37
CA HIS A 144 4.15 2.50 -8.66
C HIS A 144 3.62 1.68 -9.84
N ASN A 145 3.13 0.45 -9.60
CA ASN A 145 2.57 -0.39 -10.68
C ASN A 145 1.34 0.27 -11.33
N PRO A 146 0.96 -0.15 -12.56
CA PRO A 146 -0.28 0.30 -13.21
C PRO A 146 -1.52 0.15 -12.32
N LYS A 147 -2.58 0.88 -12.64
CA LYS A 147 -3.80 0.99 -11.83
C LYS A 147 -4.56 -0.33 -11.62
N GLU A 148 -4.38 -1.27 -12.54
CA GLU A 148 -4.98 -2.59 -12.51
C GLU A 148 -4.36 -3.50 -11.43
N HIS A 149 -3.22 -3.10 -10.85
CA HIS A 149 -2.51 -3.87 -9.84
C HIS A 149 -2.84 -3.42 -8.42
N ASN A 150 -2.80 -4.39 -7.50
CA ASN A 150 -2.69 -4.13 -6.08
C ASN A 150 -1.67 -5.10 -5.46
N GLY A 151 -1.45 -5.01 -4.15
CA GLY A 151 -0.49 -5.85 -3.45
C GLY A 151 -0.74 -5.89 -1.95
N TYR A 152 0.01 -6.76 -1.29
CA TYR A 152 -0.06 -7.03 0.14
C TYR A 152 1.36 -7.21 0.66
N LYS A 153 1.89 -6.22 1.38
CA LYS A 153 3.22 -6.24 1.99
C LYS A 153 3.08 -6.52 3.49
N VAL A 154 3.98 -7.31 4.06
CA VAL A 154 4.00 -7.63 5.50
C VAL A 154 5.29 -7.18 6.16
N TYR A 155 5.16 -6.74 7.40
CA TYR A 155 6.23 -6.12 8.20
C TYR A 155 6.37 -6.84 9.53
N ASP A 156 7.60 -6.92 10.05
CA ASP A 156 7.89 -7.39 11.39
C ASP A 156 7.71 -6.28 12.45
N ASP A 157 7.98 -6.58 13.70
CA ASP A 157 7.84 -5.66 14.83
C ASP A 157 8.89 -4.53 14.87
N THR A 158 9.92 -4.59 14.03
CA THR A 158 10.87 -3.50 13.83
C THR A 158 10.39 -2.47 12.82
N GLY A 159 9.25 -2.73 12.15
CA GLY A 159 8.72 -1.91 11.07
C GLY A 159 9.42 -2.13 9.73
N CYS A 160 10.24 -3.17 9.60
CA CYS A 160 10.84 -3.61 8.34
C CYS A 160 9.99 -4.69 7.67
N GLN A 161 10.10 -4.83 6.35
CA GLN A 161 9.53 -6.00 5.68
C GLN A 161 10.14 -7.28 6.24
N LEU A 162 9.33 -8.36 6.27
CA LEU A 162 9.78 -9.63 6.81
C LEU A 162 11.11 -10.08 6.19
N LEU A 163 12.01 -10.54 7.03
CA LEU A 163 13.22 -11.23 6.57
C LEU A 163 12.86 -12.60 5.95
N PRO A 164 13.71 -13.16 5.07
CA PRO A 164 13.42 -14.39 4.35
C PRO A 164 12.93 -15.53 5.25
N GLU A 165 13.56 -15.78 6.40
CA GLU A 165 13.16 -16.84 7.32
C GLU A 165 11.73 -16.69 7.86
N ALA A 166 11.34 -15.46 8.22
CA ALA A 166 9.99 -15.18 8.69
C ALA A 166 8.97 -15.22 7.53
N ALA A 167 9.36 -14.72 6.35
CA ALA A 167 8.53 -14.81 5.14
C ALA A 167 8.28 -16.27 4.74
N ASP A 168 9.29 -17.14 4.80
CA ASP A 168 9.16 -18.57 4.50
C ASP A 168 8.18 -19.26 5.46
N GLN A 169 8.17 -18.88 6.75
CA GLN A 169 7.17 -19.38 7.71
C GLN A 169 5.76 -18.95 7.33
N VAL A 170 5.58 -17.68 6.93
CA VAL A 170 4.26 -17.21 6.45
C VAL A 170 3.84 -18.00 5.21
N VAL A 171 4.75 -18.21 4.24
CA VAL A 171 4.49 -19.00 3.03
C VAL A 171 4.05 -20.43 3.37
N GLN A 172 4.72 -21.07 4.34
CA GLN A 172 4.32 -22.41 4.80
C GLN A 172 2.87 -22.41 5.30
N TYR A 173 2.50 -21.45 6.16
CA TYR A 173 1.14 -21.34 6.67
C TYR A 173 0.11 -20.97 5.58
N VAL A 174 0.48 -20.17 4.60
CA VAL A 174 -0.37 -19.88 3.42
C VAL A 174 -0.63 -21.15 2.62
N ASN A 175 0.39 -21.99 2.42
CA ASN A 175 0.28 -23.24 1.68
C ASN A 175 -0.52 -24.34 2.41
N GLU A 176 -0.69 -24.23 3.73
CA GLU A 176 -1.59 -25.11 4.50
C GLU A 176 -3.08 -24.85 4.22
N VAL A 177 -3.41 -23.72 3.58
CA VAL A 177 -4.79 -23.39 3.21
C VAL A 177 -5.15 -24.12 1.92
N GLU A 178 -5.86 -25.23 2.06
CA GLU A 178 -6.25 -26.10 0.93
C GLU A 178 -7.36 -25.49 0.06
N ASP A 179 -8.22 -24.65 0.66
CA ASP A 179 -9.39 -24.07 -0.01
C ASP A 179 -9.59 -22.60 0.35
N GLU A 180 -9.14 -21.73 -0.55
CA GLU A 180 -9.24 -20.28 -0.42
C GLU A 180 -10.69 -19.75 -0.41
N LEU A 181 -11.62 -20.52 -0.98
CA LEU A 181 -13.02 -20.14 -1.07
C LEU A 181 -13.84 -20.45 0.18
N ASN A 182 -13.30 -21.23 1.11
CA ASN A 182 -14.00 -21.70 2.32
C ASN A 182 -13.28 -21.30 3.61
N ILE A 183 -12.49 -20.22 3.57
CA ILE A 183 -11.87 -19.65 4.77
C ILE A 183 -12.96 -19.04 5.66
N LYS A 184 -12.98 -19.46 6.94
CA LYS A 184 -13.87 -18.84 7.92
C LYS A 184 -13.33 -17.45 8.28
N VAL A 185 -14.13 -16.42 8.05
CA VAL A 185 -13.82 -15.04 8.39
C VAL A 185 -14.96 -14.48 9.24
N PHE A 186 -14.65 -13.74 10.28
CA PHE A 186 -15.64 -13.06 11.11
C PHE A 186 -16.45 -12.05 10.28
N SER A 187 -17.73 -11.90 10.62
CA SER A 187 -18.55 -10.78 10.16
C SER A 187 -17.98 -9.46 10.67
N ASP A 188 -18.47 -8.34 10.15
CA ASP A 188 -18.05 -7.00 10.61
C ASP A 188 -18.33 -6.81 12.10
N GLU A 189 -19.47 -7.30 12.60
CA GLU A 189 -19.89 -7.20 14.00
C GLU A 189 -18.98 -8.04 14.92
N GLU A 190 -18.60 -9.26 14.50
CA GLU A 190 -17.71 -10.15 15.25
C GLU A 190 -16.28 -9.62 15.28
N ALA A 191 -15.81 -9.00 14.18
CA ALA A 191 -14.45 -8.49 14.07
C ALA A 191 -14.25 -7.13 14.75
N TYR A 192 -15.28 -6.28 14.81
CA TYR A 192 -15.22 -4.92 15.34
C TYR A 192 -14.53 -4.79 16.71
N PRO A 193 -14.76 -5.69 17.72
CA PRO A 193 -14.07 -5.61 19.00
C PRO A 193 -12.54 -5.77 18.95
N TYR A 194 -12.01 -6.27 17.86
CA TYR A 194 -10.57 -6.45 17.64
C TYR A 194 -9.93 -5.32 16.82
N MET A 195 -10.74 -4.37 16.34
CA MET A 195 -10.30 -3.27 15.46
C MET A 195 -10.20 -1.97 16.25
N THR A 196 -9.07 -1.28 16.10
CA THR A 196 -8.85 0.07 16.61
C THR A 196 -8.47 0.97 15.44
N TRP A 197 -9.21 2.05 15.27
CA TRP A 197 -8.88 3.05 14.26
C TRP A 197 -7.81 4.00 14.80
N ILE A 198 -6.80 4.26 13.97
CA ILE A 198 -5.67 5.16 14.26
C ILE A 198 -5.59 6.26 13.21
N GLY A 199 -5.09 7.42 13.59
CA GLY A 199 -4.98 8.61 12.72
C GLY A 199 -4.12 9.69 13.37
N GLU A 200 -4.70 10.86 13.67
CA GLU A 200 -4.01 12.10 14.04
C GLU A 200 -2.93 11.92 15.13
N GLU A 201 -3.14 11.09 16.15
CA GLU A 201 -2.14 10.87 17.20
C GLU A 201 -0.86 10.24 16.62
N VAL A 202 -1.02 9.24 15.74
CA VAL A 202 0.11 8.57 15.09
C VAL A 202 0.74 9.50 14.06
N ASP A 203 -0.09 10.20 13.28
CA ASP A 203 0.36 11.18 12.27
C ASP A 203 1.28 12.25 12.90
N GLU A 204 0.85 12.88 13.99
CA GLU A 204 1.62 13.93 14.66
C GLU A 204 2.92 13.40 15.27
N ALA A 205 2.89 12.19 15.84
CA ALA A 205 4.11 11.54 16.31
C ALA A 205 5.10 11.26 15.16
N TYR A 206 4.60 10.79 14.03
CA TYR A 206 5.39 10.55 12.83
C TYR A 206 5.97 11.84 12.26
N TYR A 207 5.16 12.89 12.10
CA TYR A 207 5.65 14.19 11.59
C TYR A 207 6.74 14.79 12.47
N LYS A 208 6.61 14.65 13.79
CA LYS A 208 7.65 15.10 14.73
C LYS A 208 8.99 14.40 14.49
N GLU A 209 8.97 13.08 14.32
CA GLU A 209 10.20 12.32 14.04
C GLU A 209 10.79 12.68 12.67
N VAL A 210 9.95 12.81 11.64
CA VAL A 210 10.39 13.20 10.29
C VAL A 210 11.02 14.59 10.30
N MET A 211 10.38 15.56 10.94
CA MET A 211 10.93 16.93 11.00
C MET A 211 12.22 17.02 11.83
N ALA A 212 12.42 16.15 12.81
CA ALA A 212 13.64 16.10 13.61
C ALA A 212 14.89 15.66 12.82
N ILE A 213 14.73 15.11 11.61
CA ILE A 213 15.83 14.71 10.71
C ILE A 213 16.49 15.93 10.04
N GLU A 214 15.90 17.11 10.16
CA GLU A 214 16.41 18.32 9.53
C GLU A 214 17.88 18.58 9.89
N VAL A 215 18.76 18.64 8.88
CA VAL A 215 20.21 18.75 9.07
C VAL A 215 20.63 20.18 9.44
N ASN A 216 19.95 21.20 8.91
CA ASN A 216 20.27 22.61 9.10
C ASN A 216 19.08 23.40 9.66
N PRO A 217 18.68 23.17 10.93
CA PRO A 217 17.53 23.84 11.53
C PRO A 217 17.90 25.33 11.78
N GLY A 218 17.44 26.21 11.06
CA GLY A 218 17.76 27.66 11.15
C GLY A 218 18.28 28.24 9.85
N MET A 219 18.43 27.43 8.81
CA MET A 219 18.64 27.95 7.47
C MET A 219 17.40 28.73 7.02
N ASP A 220 17.59 29.91 6.45
CA ASP A 220 16.50 30.66 5.81
C ASP A 220 16.04 29.87 4.56
N LYS A 221 14.77 29.59 4.48
CA LYS A 221 14.14 28.79 3.41
C LYS A 221 13.10 29.59 2.62
N SER A 222 12.93 30.88 2.97
CA SER A 222 11.87 31.73 2.41
C SER A 222 11.97 31.90 0.89
N ASP A 223 13.19 31.87 0.37
CA ASP A 223 13.47 32.04 -1.05
C ASP A 223 13.61 30.70 -1.81
N PHE A 224 13.44 29.55 -1.10
CA PHE A 224 13.56 28.22 -1.71
C PHE A 224 12.18 27.61 -1.96
N LYS A 225 11.79 27.58 -3.23
CA LYS A 225 10.46 27.16 -3.67
C LYS A 225 10.45 25.72 -4.17
N ILE A 226 9.55 24.92 -3.60
CA ILE A 226 9.36 23.50 -3.93
C ILE A 226 8.02 23.30 -4.62
N VAL A 227 8.01 22.72 -5.82
CA VAL A 227 6.79 22.15 -6.39
C VAL A 227 6.70 20.68 -6.01
N PHE A 228 5.57 20.28 -5.46
CA PHE A 228 5.34 18.91 -4.98
C PHE A 228 4.15 18.25 -5.65
N SER A 229 4.31 16.98 -6.06
CA SER A 229 3.20 16.11 -6.46
C SER A 229 3.25 14.77 -5.74
N PRO A 230 2.14 14.37 -5.08
CA PRO A 230 1.96 13.05 -4.50
C PRO A 230 1.54 11.98 -5.51
N GLN A 231 1.40 12.28 -6.79
CA GLN A 231 0.92 11.37 -7.83
C GLN A 231 -0.41 10.67 -7.44
N HIS A 232 -1.37 11.43 -6.88
CA HIS A 232 -2.63 10.94 -6.31
C HIS A 232 -2.50 10.04 -5.09
N GLY A 233 -1.28 9.86 -4.57
CA GLY A 233 -0.95 8.89 -3.53
C GLY A 233 -1.04 9.42 -2.10
N THR A 234 -0.49 8.62 -1.20
CA THR A 234 -0.61 8.72 0.25
C THR A 234 0.19 9.84 0.89
N SER A 235 1.27 10.30 0.24
CA SER A 235 2.20 11.28 0.82
C SER A 235 1.67 12.72 0.83
N ASN A 236 0.51 13.00 0.21
CA ASN A 236 -0.03 14.35 0.04
C ASN A 236 -0.07 15.13 1.37
N ILE A 237 -0.67 14.56 2.39
CA ILE A 237 -0.86 15.25 3.68
C ILE A 237 0.48 15.34 4.42
N ALA A 238 1.19 14.23 4.59
CA ALA A 238 2.42 14.15 5.37
C ALA A 238 3.51 15.09 4.83
N VAL A 239 3.82 15.02 3.52
CA VAL A 239 4.86 15.85 2.91
C VAL A 239 4.51 17.33 2.98
N ARG A 240 3.25 17.69 2.65
CA ARG A 240 2.82 19.08 2.70
C ARG A 240 2.88 19.62 4.14
N THR A 241 2.42 18.85 5.11
CA THR A 241 2.45 19.24 6.52
C THR A 241 3.88 19.46 7.00
N CYS A 242 4.77 18.49 6.79
CA CYS A 242 6.14 18.57 7.25
C CYS A 242 6.92 19.73 6.60
N LEU A 243 6.89 19.86 5.26
CA LEU A 243 7.61 20.91 4.56
C LEU A 243 7.08 22.32 4.89
N THR A 244 5.75 22.47 5.03
CA THR A 244 5.17 23.76 5.45
C THR A 244 5.57 24.12 6.88
N ARG A 245 5.53 23.16 7.81
CA ARG A 245 5.95 23.38 9.20
C ARG A 245 7.45 23.70 9.33
N LEU A 246 8.27 23.17 8.42
CA LEU A 246 9.70 23.46 8.32
C LEU A 246 10.00 24.80 7.64
N GLY A 247 8.98 25.53 7.14
CA GLY A 247 9.11 26.88 6.60
C GLY A 247 9.48 26.97 5.13
N TYR A 248 9.33 25.87 4.35
CA TYR A 248 9.54 25.91 2.90
C TYR A 248 8.36 26.54 2.16
N ASP A 249 8.63 27.29 1.07
CA ASP A 249 7.61 27.73 0.10
C ASP A 249 7.19 26.54 -0.78
N LEU A 250 6.09 25.89 -0.41
CA LEU A 250 5.60 24.69 -1.04
C LEU A 250 4.39 24.93 -1.94
N VAL A 251 4.52 24.62 -3.22
CA VAL A 251 3.47 24.74 -4.23
C VAL A 251 3.02 23.34 -4.69
N PRO A 252 1.85 22.85 -4.23
CA PRO A 252 1.36 21.54 -4.65
C PRO A 252 0.80 21.55 -6.07
N VAL A 253 0.95 20.44 -6.80
CA VAL A 253 0.25 20.17 -8.05
C VAL A 253 -1.18 19.72 -7.73
N LEU A 254 -2.09 20.66 -7.54
CA LEU A 254 -3.44 20.41 -7.01
C LEU A 254 -4.22 19.34 -7.78
N ALA A 255 -4.03 19.25 -9.10
CA ALA A 255 -4.68 18.21 -9.92
C ALA A 255 -4.29 16.78 -9.54
N GLN A 256 -3.17 16.60 -8.84
CA GLN A 256 -2.64 15.31 -8.43
C GLN A 256 -2.69 15.09 -6.92
N CYS A 257 -3.31 16.01 -6.14
CA CYS A 257 -3.37 15.90 -4.68
C CYS A 257 -4.50 15.01 -4.16
N ALA A 258 -5.66 15.02 -4.83
CA ALA A 258 -6.76 14.16 -4.42
C ALA A 258 -6.45 12.68 -4.71
N PRO A 259 -6.76 11.77 -3.78
CA PRO A 259 -6.66 10.34 -4.05
C PRO A 259 -7.45 9.94 -5.29
N ASP A 260 -6.82 9.24 -6.22
CA ASP A 260 -7.47 8.76 -7.44
C ASP A 260 -6.89 7.39 -7.80
N PRO A 261 -7.68 6.32 -7.72
CA PRO A 261 -7.22 4.96 -8.02
C PRO A 261 -6.93 4.74 -9.51
N ASP A 262 -7.46 5.60 -10.39
CA ASP A 262 -7.22 5.54 -11.83
C ASP A 262 -5.99 6.34 -12.29
N PHE A 263 -5.38 7.12 -11.38
CA PHE A 263 -4.22 7.98 -11.70
C PHE A 263 -4.48 8.91 -12.89
N SER A 264 -5.68 9.49 -12.98
CA SER A 264 -6.20 10.19 -14.17
C SER A 264 -5.33 11.36 -14.65
N ASN A 265 -4.56 11.99 -13.74
CA ASN A 265 -3.71 13.14 -14.06
C ASN A 265 -2.21 12.81 -14.09
N THR A 266 -1.84 11.53 -14.21
CA THR A 266 -0.46 11.13 -14.46
C THR A 266 -0.38 10.01 -15.49
N LYS A 267 0.60 10.06 -16.36
CA LYS A 267 0.84 8.99 -17.36
C LYS A 267 1.43 7.74 -16.74
N SER A 268 2.15 7.90 -15.64
CA SER A 268 2.73 6.83 -14.84
C SER A 268 2.93 7.34 -13.42
N PRO A 269 2.55 6.61 -12.39
CA PRO A 269 2.82 7.02 -11.01
C PRO A 269 4.24 6.64 -10.53
N ASN A 270 5.16 6.34 -11.44
CA ASN A 270 6.52 5.93 -11.13
C ASN A 270 7.50 7.12 -11.21
N PRO A 271 8.15 7.54 -10.12
CA PRO A 271 9.13 8.63 -10.10
C PRO A 271 10.38 8.40 -10.98
N GLU A 272 10.62 7.20 -11.45
CA GLU A 272 11.73 6.90 -12.37
C GLU A 272 11.39 7.21 -13.83
N VAL A 273 10.11 7.46 -14.12
CA VAL A 273 9.63 7.70 -15.50
C VAL A 273 9.50 9.20 -15.77
N PRO A 274 10.19 9.76 -16.77
CA PRO A 274 10.12 11.19 -17.08
C PRO A 274 8.70 11.74 -17.30
N ALA A 275 7.80 10.94 -17.88
CA ALA A 275 6.41 11.32 -18.11
C ALA A 275 5.61 11.60 -16.83
N SER A 276 6.06 11.13 -15.65
CA SER A 276 5.45 11.38 -14.35
C SER A 276 5.56 12.85 -13.92
N TYR A 277 6.51 13.59 -14.48
CA TYR A 277 6.84 14.95 -14.07
C TYR A 277 6.14 16.04 -14.90
N GLU A 278 5.39 15.72 -15.94
CA GLU A 278 4.87 16.70 -16.89
C GLU A 278 4.12 17.85 -16.22
N LEU A 279 3.14 17.55 -15.34
CA LEU A 279 2.37 18.59 -14.64
C LEU A 279 3.20 19.33 -13.61
N ALA A 280 4.08 18.63 -12.91
CA ALA A 280 4.92 19.24 -11.89
C ALA A 280 5.99 20.17 -12.49
N ILE A 281 6.64 19.80 -13.61
CA ILE A 281 7.58 20.67 -14.33
C ILE A 281 6.83 21.87 -14.94
N LYS A 282 5.62 21.65 -15.50
CA LYS A 282 4.81 22.76 -15.98
C LYS A 282 4.53 23.76 -14.85
N LYS A 283 4.08 23.28 -13.69
CA LYS A 283 3.82 24.12 -12.51
C LYS A 283 5.11 24.80 -12.03
N ALA A 284 6.24 24.13 -12.01
CA ALA A 284 7.53 24.69 -11.59
C ALA A 284 7.96 25.86 -12.49
N LYS A 285 7.77 25.75 -13.82
CA LYS A 285 8.02 26.85 -14.77
C LYS A 285 7.08 28.03 -14.54
N GLU A 286 5.82 27.81 -14.21
CA GLU A 286 4.82 28.86 -13.94
C GLU A 286 5.20 29.70 -12.69
N VAL A 287 5.73 29.06 -11.65
CA VAL A 287 6.01 29.70 -10.36
C VAL A 287 7.50 29.97 -10.12
N ASP A 288 8.34 29.64 -11.09
CA ASP A 288 9.80 29.75 -11.03
C ASP A 288 10.40 29.00 -9.84
N ALA A 289 10.03 27.73 -9.66
CA ALA A 289 10.47 26.91 -8.55
C ALA A 289 11.93 26.47 -8.68
N ASP A 290 12.62 26.22 -7.56
CA ASP A 290 14.00 25.74 -7.51
C ASP A 290 14.08 24.23 -7.72
N VAL A 291 13.11 23.52 -7.17
CA VAL A 291 13.05 22.05 -7.20
C VAL A 291 11.63 21.53 -7.37
N VAL A 292 11.52 20.39 -8.05
CA VAL A 292 10.30 19.58 -8.09
C VAL A 292 10.56 18.29 -7.34
N VAL A 293 9.63 17.92 -6.47
CA VAL A 293 9.61 16.65 -5.75
C VAL A 293 8.33 15.90 -6.11
N ILE A 294 8.44 14.66 -6.50
CA ILE A 294 7.29 13.77 -6.66
C ILE A 294 7.51 12.48 -5.87
N THR A 295 6.44 11.88 -5.38
CA THR A 295 6.47 10.56 -4.74
C THR A 295 5.64 9.57 -5.54
N ASP A 296 5.90 8.27 -5.36
CA ASP A 296 5.01 7.24 -5.84
C ASP A 296 3.75 7.11 -4.93
N PRO A 297 2.74 6.32 -5.33
CA PRO A 297 1.46 6.29 -4.63
C PRO A 297 1.51 5.87 -3.17
N ASP A 298 2.39 4.96 -2.78
CA ASP A 298 2.54 4.54 -1.38
C ASP A 298 3.65 5.30 -0.62
N GLY A 299 4.29 6.28 -1.28
CA GLY A 299 5.17 7.26 -0.65
C GLY A 299 6.49 6.70 -0.14
N ASP A 300 6.94 5.53 -0.61
CA ASP A 300 8.24 4.95 -0.25
C ASP A 300 9.36 5.28 -1.24
N ARG A 301 9.04 5.95 -2.36
CA ARG A 301 9.98 6.44 -3.36
C ARG A 301 9.78 7.91 -3.61
N LEU A 302 10.87 8.55 -4.00
CA LEU A 302 10.87 9.95 -4.34
C LEU A 302 11.69 10.18 -5.61
N GLY A 303 11.26 11.15 -6.42
CA GLY A 303 12.03 11.65 -7.55
C GLY A 303 12.16 13.16 -7.48
N VAL A 304 13.27 13.67 -8.01
CA VAL A 304 13.66 15.08 -7.91
C VAL A 304 14.02 15.62 -9.28
N VAL A 305 13.52 16.83 -9.56
CA VAL A 305 13.98 17.66 -10.68
C VAL A 305 14.56 18.96 -10.11
N ALA A 306 15.79 19.30 -10.46
CA ALA A 306 16.45 20.53 -10.02
C ALA A 306 16.47 21.55 -11.14
N LYS A 307 16.27 22.84 -10.82
CA LYS A 307 16.50 23.95 -11.76
C LYS A 307 18.01 24.22 -11.87
N HIS A 308 18.55 24.11 -13.07
CA HIS A 308 19.96 24.37 -13.37
C HIS A 308 20.10 25.19 -14.65
N ASN A 309 20.75 26.36 -14.58
CA ASN A 309 20.93 27.27 -15.73
C ASN A 309 19.62 27.59 -16.48
N GLY A 310 18.51 27.73 -15.74
CA GLY A 310 17.19 28.02 -16.33
C GLY A 310 16.42 26.81 -16.87
N GLU A 311 17.02 25.61 -16.83
CA GLU A 311 16.40 24.37 -17.25
C GLU A 311 16.05 23.46 -16.05
N TYR A 312 15.04 22.64 -16.20
CA TYR A 312 14.62 21.66 -15.18
C TYR A 312 15.20 20.28 -15.53
N VAL A 313 16.16 19.83 -14.75
CA VAL A 313 16.95 18.61 -14.96
C VAL A 313 16.48 17.51 -14.03
N LEU A 314 16.01 16.39 -14.59
CA LEU A 314 15.63 15.20 -13.81
C LEU A 314 16.89 14.52 -13.27
N MET A 315 16.91 14.34 -11.94
CA MET A 315 17.99 13.63 -11.24
C MET A 315 17.74 12.12 -11.27
N SER A 316 18.80 11.34 -11.45
CA SER A 316 18.72 9.90 -11.25
C SER A 316 18.80 9.57 -9.75
N GLY A 317 18.34 8.38 -9.35
CA GLY A 317 18.42 7.93 -7.95
C GLY A 317 19.86 7.85 -7.42
N ASN A 318 20.85 7.72 -8.29
CA ASN A 318 22.27 7.69 -7.92
C ASN A 318 22.89 9.09 -7.73
N GLN A 319 22.31 10.12 -8.30
CA GLN A 319 22.72 11.53 -8.12
C GLN A 319 22.17 12.11 -6.82
#